data_966811fc72f223ee771d9ec4c93494e9
#
_entry.id   966811fc72f223ee771d9ec4c93494e9
#
_cell.length_a   1.000
_cell.length_b   1.000
_cell.length_c   1.000
_cell.angle_alpha   90.00
_cell.angle_beta   90.00
_cell.angle_gamma   90.00
#
_symmetry.space_group_name_H-M   'P 1'
#
loop_
_entity.id
_entity.type
_entity.pdbx_description
1 polymer ?
#
loop_
_entity_poly.entity_id
_entity_poly.type
_entity_poly.pdbx_seq_one_letter_code
_entity_poly.pdbx_strand_id
1 'polypeptide(L)'
;MNMKPIKTTQILFAITAGALLAASCGKNKPTPAEPFEAVYAAFGTSVPLEPPFSYESQAPAYFQKDNRGGVAIDDKKATLGRVLFYDKALSDNRTIACGSCHQQAFAFSDTAQRSVGLNGGLTGRHSMRLVNNRFAVEQKMFWDERAIDLEDQVVQPIQDHIEMGYSGTNGQPGVGELVARLQNLAYYRELFAWVYDGDSTVTLGKMGETLTDFVNSIESFDAKFDDGYTNQAALVQPFSNFSPQENQGKALFLAPPNLDINGLRIGGGAGCAACHQPPEFDIDPNSGNNGVDHVAGVPTSADFTNTRSPSLRDVIGPNGQPNGPMMHTGDFIEFQTVIEHYNEVIPDVNNNILDLRLRRGNNGIKLELSANERAALEAFVKTLTGSTVYTDERWSSPF
;
A
#
# COMPACT_ATOMS: atom_id res chain seq x y z
N MET A 1 62.81 1.54 85.39
CA MET A 1 63.96 0.65 85.29
C MET A 1 64.14 0.38 83.79
N ASN A 2 65.21 0.98 83.25
CA ASN A 2 65.51 1.01 81.83
C ASN A 2 66.13 -0.27 81.30
N MET A 3 65.68 -0.72 80.16
CA MET A 3 66.59 -1.52 79.29
C MET A 3 66.31 -1.23 77.83
N LYS A 4 67.32 -0.77 77.11
CA LYS A 4 67.29 -0.48 75.67
C LYS A 4 67.46 -1.77 74.88
N PRO A 5 66.89 -1.89 73.73
CA PRO A 5 67.09 -3.06 72.84
C PRO A 5 68.28 -2.88 71.88
N ILE A 6 68.86 -4.03 71.56
CA ILE A 6 70.00 -4.24 70.68
C ILE A 6 69.60 -4.16 69.23
N LYS A 7 70.44 -3.50 68.40
CA LYS A 7 70.31 -3.44 66.94
C LYS A 7 70.84 -4.71 66.30
N THR A 8 70.01 -5.34 65.51
CA THR A 8 70.47 -6.50 64.66
C THR A 8 70.46 -6.01 63.18
N THR A 9 71.59 -6.02 62.54
CA THR A 9 71.83 -5.71 61.12
C THR A 9 71.48 -6.92 60.29
N GLN A 10 70.47 -6.73 59.38
CA GLN A 10 70.14 -7.77 58.40
C GLN A 10 70.76 -7.41 57.06
N ILE A 11 71.50 -8.37 56.53
CA ILE A 11 72.17 -8.36 55.22
C ILE A 11 71.12 -8.71 54.17
N LEU A 12 70.99 -7.81 53.19
CA LEU A 12 70.03 -7.96 52.08
C LEU A 12 70.71 -8.80 50.98
N PHE A 13 70.17 -10.01 50.71
CA PHE A 13 70.51 -10.80 49.51
C PHE A 13 69.55 -10.34 48.34
N ALA A 14 70.06 -9.75 47.33
CA ALA A 14 69.32 -9.44 46.08
C ALA A 14 69.24 -10.70 45.21
N ILE A 15 68.02 -11.27 45.08
CA ILE A 15 67.72 -12.30 44.09
C ILE A 15 67.11 -11.62 42.88
N THR A 16 67.86 -11.58 41.81
CA THR A 16 67.37 -11.17 40.49
C THR A 16 66.54 -12.27 39.87
N ALA A 17 65.18 -12.16 39.97
CA ALA A 17 64.26 -13.04 39.27
C ALA A 17 64.08 -12.52 37.83
N GLY A 18 64.66 -13.24 36.85
CA GLY A 18 64.41 -13.02 35.45
C GLY A 18 62.96 -13.36 35.07
N ALA A 19 62.15 -12.36 34.72
CA ALA A 19 60.80 -12.57 34.21
C ALA A 19 60.89 -13.01 32.73
N LEU A 20 60.65 -14.27 32.45
CA LEU A 20 60.33 -14.73 31.09
C LEU A 20 58.94 -14.21 30.72
N LEU A 21 58.87 -13.20 29.83
CA LEU A 21 57.65 -12.81 29.13
C LEU A 21 57.32 -13.89 28.12
N ALA A 22 56.45 -14.82 28.52
CA ALA A 22 55.71 -15.70 27.61
C ALA A 22 54.72 -14.82 26.84
N ALA A 23 55.04 -14.43 25.61
CA ALA A 23 54.08 -13.85 24.68
C ALA A 23 53.04 -14.91 24.30
N SER A 24 51.92 -14.93 25.04
CA SER A 24 50.75 -15.71 24.67
C SER A 24 50.15 -15.09 23.41
N CYS A 25 50.43 -15.67 22.24
CA CYS A 25 49.63 -15.46 21.03
C CYS A 25 48.24 -16.11 21.30
N GLY A 26 47.41 -15.40 22.04
CA GLY A 26 45.99 -15.68 22.08
C GLY A 26 45.45 -15.48 20.67
N LYS A 27 45.17 -16.55 19.95
CA LYS A 27 44.29 -16.50 18.81
C LYS A 27 42.98 -15.97 19.35
N ASN A 28 42.68 -14.67 19.11
CA ASN A 28 41.36 -14.13 19.30
C ASN A 28 40.45 -15.02 18.46
N LYS A 29 39.68 -15.90 19.08
CA LYS A 29 38.55 -16.51 18.39
C LYS A 29 37.69 -15.34 17.93
N PRO A 30 37.33 -15.25 16.63
CA PRO A 30 36.40 -14.23 16.21
C PRO A 30 35.16 -14.36 17.10
N THR A 31 34.76 -13.27 17.74
CA THR A 31 33.46 -13.18 18.41
C THR A 31 32.44 -13.67 17.42
N PRO A 32 31.54 -14.58 17.75
CA PRO A 32 30.42 -14.92 16.85
C PRO A 32 29.77 -13.61 16.43
N ALA A 33 29.59 -13.40 15.13
CA ALA A 33 28.85 -12.25 14.64
C ALA A 33 27.48 -12.25 15.32
N GLU A 34 27.07 -11.10 15.87
CA GLU A 34 25.72 -10.95 16.40
C GLU A 34 24.74 -11.25 15.26
N PRO A 35 23.67 -11.99 15.52
CA PRO A 35 22.68 -12.26 14.49
C PRO A 35 22.12 -10.94 13.95
N PHE A 36 21.97 -10.81 12.63
CA PHE A 36 21.42 -9.63 11.96
C PHE A 36 22.24 -8.33 12.10
N GLU A 37 23.56 -8.42 12.21
CA GLU A 37 24.46 -7.27 12.35
C GLU A 37 24.25 -6.24 11.21
N ALA A 38 24.12 -6.70 9.98
CA ALA A 38 23.94 -5.82 8.81
C ALA A 38 22.56 -5.19 8.79
N VAL A 39 21.50 -5.89 9.23
CA VAL A 39 20.15 -5.33 9.35
C VAL A 39 20.12 -4.24 10.42
N TYR A 40 20.65 -4.50 11.62
CA TYR A 40 20.67 -3.49 12.67
C TYR A 40 21.60 -2.31 12.36
N ALA A 41 22.67 -2.53 11.61
CA ALA A 41 23.52 -1.43 11.13
C ALA A 41 22.81 -0.55 10.09
N ALA A 42 21.94 -1.12 9.26
CA ALA A 42 21.20 -0.39 8.23
C ALA A 42 19.95 0.31 8.77
N PHE A 43 19.21 -0.33 9.68
CA PHE A 43 17.84 0.07 10.06
C PHE A 43 17.68 0.35 11.56
N GLY A 44 18.68 0.06 12.40
CA GLY A 44 18.54 0.18 13.86
C GLY A 44 17.37 -0.70 14.36
N THR A 45 16.45 -0.09 15.09
CA THR A 45 15.24 -0.75 15.63
C THR A 45 14.02 -0.62 14.72
N SER A 46 14.15 0.08 13.57
CA SER A 46 13.03 0.29 12.65
C SER A 46 12.56 -1.00 11.96
N VAL A 47 13.42 -2.03 11.95
CA VAL A 47 13.09 -3.37 11.44
C VAL A 47 13.24 -4.37 12.59
N PRO A 48 12.23 -4.54 13.45
CA PRO A 48 12.27 -5.52 14.53
C PRO A 48 12.22 -6.94 13.94
N LEU A 49 13.12 -7.82 14.38
CA LEU A 49 13.19 -9.19 13.91
C LEU A 49 12.81 -10.21 14.98
N GLU A 50 12.97 -9.86 16.26
CA GLU A 50 12.78 -10.78 17.38
C GLU A 50 12.05 -10.09 18.57
N PRO A 51 10.71 -10.07 18.59
CA PRO A 51 9.79 -10.50 17.53
C PRO A 51 9.65 -9.46 16.42
N PRO A 52 9.23 -9.87 15.20
CA PRO A 52 8.80 -8.92 14.16
C PRO A 52 7.49 -8.22 14.57
N PHE A 53 7.09 -7.18 13.82
CA PHE A 53 5.72 -6.69 13.92
C PHE A 53 4.75 -7.82 13.57
N SER A 54 3.61 -7.86 14.27
CA SER A 54 2.51 -8.72 13.84
C SER A 54 1.71 -8.01 12.76
N TYR A 55 1.55 -8.68 11.61
CA TYR A 55 0.72 -8.25 10.50
C TYR A 55 -0.60 -9.04 10.44
N GLU A 56 -0.98 -9.67 11.55
CA GLU A 56 -2.27 -10.35 11.67
C GLU A 56 -3.41 -9.39 11.36
N SER A 57 -4.31 -9.83 10.46
CA SER A 57 -5.44 -9.04 10.03
C SER A 57 -6.40 -8.73 11.17
N GLN A 58 -6.83 -7.48 11.24
CA GLN A 58 -7.85 -6.99 12.17
C GLN A 58 -9.21 -6.83 11.48
N ALA A 59 -9.41 -7.48 10.32
CA ALA A 59 -10.65 -7.36 9.56
C ALA A 59 -11.87 -7.75 10.40
N PRO A 60 -12.90 -6.90 10.50
CA PRO A 60 -14.15 -7.23 11.17
C PRO A 60 -14.83 -8.43 10.53
N ALA A 61 -15.58 -9.21 11.32
CA ALA A 61 -16.23 -10.45 10.87
C ALA A 61 -17.24 -10.28 9.71
N TYR A 62 -17.68 -9.07 9.43
CA TYR A 62 -18.54 -8.79 8.27
C TYR A 62 -17.77 -8.69 6.94
N PHE A 63 -16.43 -8.63 6.96
CA PHE A 63 -15.60 -8.86 5.78
C PHE A 63 -15.53 -10.35 5.50
N GLN A 64 -16.23 -10.79 4.48
CA GLN A 64 -16.27 -12.21 4.09
C GLN A 64 -15.45 -12.51 2.83
N LYS A 65 -14.98 -11.48 2.17
CA LYS A 65 -14.15 -11.59 0.97
C LYS A 65 -12.68 -11.47 1.37
N ASP A 66 -11.90 -12.44 0.95
CA ASP A 66 -10.46 -12.48 1.18
C ASP A 66 -9.81 -13.15 -0.03
N ASN A 67 -9.14 -12.38 -0.87
CA ASN A 67 -8.50 -12.89 -2.07
C ASN A 67 -7.29 -13.80 -1.81
N ARG A 68 -6.85 -13.90 -0.53
CA ARG A 68 -5.87 -14.90 -0.08
C ARG A 68 -6.51 -16.23 0.33
N GLY A 69 -7.84 -16.35 0.28
CA GLY A 69 -8.53 -17.58 0.68
C GLY A 69 -8.38 -17.95 2.15
N GLY A 70 -8.22 -16.97 3.04
CA GLY A 70 -8.03 -17.17 4.47
C GLY A 70 -6.59 -17.47 4.90
N VAL A 71 -5.63 -17.44 3.98
CA VAL A 71 -4.20 -17.62 4.31
C VAL A 71 -3.70 -16.40 5.09
N ALA A 72 -3.16 -16.63 6.28
CA ALA A 72 -2.62 -15.57 7.12
C ALA A 72 -1.42 -14.86 6.44
N ILE A 73 -1.18 -13.63 6.83
CA ILE A 73 0.05 -12.92 6.48
C ILE A 73 1.21 -13.57 7.25
N ASP A 74 2.32 -13.80 6.59
CA ASP A 74 3.57 -14.20 7.24
C ASP A 74 4.30 -12.95 7.73
N ASP A 75 4.44 -12.79 9.04
CA ASP A 75 5.05 -11.60 9.66
C ASP A 75 6.50 -11.37 9.19
N LYS A 76 7.26 -12.43 8.94
CA LYS A 76 8.63 -12.33 8.44
C LYS A 76 8.64 -11.89 6.97
N LYS A 77 7.78 -12.49 6.13
CA LYS A 77 7.64 -12.08 4.72
C LYS A 77 7.18 -10.63 4.62
N ALA A 78 6.16 -10.22 5.39
CA ALA A 78 5.68 -8.85 5.39
C ALA A 78 6.75 -7.86 5.88
N THR A 79 7.58 -8.23 6.87
CA THR A 79 8.72 -7.40 7.32
C THR A 79 9.75 -7.21 6.21
N LEU A 80 10.15 -8.26 5.49
CA LEU A 80 11.05 -8.14 4.34
C LEU A 80 10.39 -7.36 3.20
N GLY A 81 9.11 -7.60 2.93
CA GLY A 81 8.32 -6.88 1.94
C GLY A 81 8.27 -5.38 2.24
N ARG A 82 8.14 -4.99 3.52
CA ARG A 82 8.22 -3.59 3.94
C ARG A 82 9.57 -2.95 3.61
N VAL A 83 10.68 -3.65 3.86
CA VAL A 83 12.01 -3.14 3.49
C VAL A 83 12.10 -2.95 1.98
N LEU A 84 11.71 -3.96 1.19
CA LEU A 84 11.69 -3.86 -0.28
C LEU A 84 10.81 -2.71 -0.79
N PHE A 85 9.64 -2.52 -0.20
CA PHE A 85 8.68 -1.49 -0.61
C PHE A 85 9.23 -0.06 -0.50
N TYR A 86 10.09 0.19 0.48
CA TYR A 86 10.65 1.54 0.71
C TYR A 86 12.10 1.68 0.22
N ASP A 87 12.77 0.58 -0.18
CA ASP A 87 14.17 0.67 -0.60
C ASP A 87 14.32 1.18 -2.04
N LYS A 88 14.93 2.35 -2.16
CA LYS A 88 15.26 2.94 -3.46
C LYS A 88 16.31 2.14 -4.25
N ALA A 89 17.02 1.20 -3.60
CA ALA A 89 17.90 0.27 -4.30
C ALA A 89 17.19 -0.60 -5.35
N LEU A 90 15.86 -0.66 -5.27
CA LEU A 90 15.01 -1.38 -6.22
C LEU A 90 14.84 -0.66 -7.56
N SER A 91 15.17 0.62 -7.70
CA SER A 91 15.22 1.28 -9.01
C SER A 91 16.63 1.37 -9.56
N ASP A 92 16.76 1.45 -10.88
CA ASP A 92 18.07 1.41 -11.56
C ASP A 92 19.00 2.52 -11.06
N ASN A 93 18.52 3.75 -11.03
CA ASN A 93 19.27 4.92 -10.54
C ASN A 93 19.17 5.14 -9.02
N ARG A 94 18.49 4.27 -8.26
CA ARG A 94 18.31 4.34 -6.80
C ARG A 94 17.57 5.59 -6.31
N THR A 95 16.62 6.09 -7.09
CA THR A 95 15.84 7.27 -6.70
C THR A 95 14.38 6.95 -6.35
N ILE A 96 13.86 5.85 -6.88
CA ILE A 96 12.43 5.45 -6.77
C ILE A 96 12.30 4.17 -5.94
N ALA A 97 11.27 4.13 -5.12
CA ALA A 97 10.78 2.96 -4.41
C ALA A 97 9.25 2.90 -4.55
N CYS A 98 8.61 1.79 -4.21
CA CYS A 98 7.14 1.71 -4.22
C CYS A 98 6.52 2.80 -3.34
N GLY A 99 7.09 3.04 -2.16
CA GLY A 99 6.70 4.13 -1.25
C GLY A 99 6.88 5.55 -1.81
N SER A 100 7.56 5.73 -2.95
CA SER A 100 7.65 7.04 -3.62
C SER A 100 6.33 7.44 -4.27
N CYS A 101 5.57 6.46 -4.79
CA CYS A 101 4.28 6.65 -5.47
C CYS A 101 3.10 6.18 -4.60
N HIS A 102 3.35 5.34 -3.59
CA HIS A 102 2.36 4.84 -2.65
C HIS A 102 2.73 5.31 -1.23
N GLN A 103 2.34 6.55 -0.91
CA GLN A 103 2.76 7.26 0.30
C GLN A 103 1.80 6.97 1.46
N GLN A 104 2.32 6.46 2.58
CA GLN A 104 1.50 6.12 3.76
C GLN A 104 0.67 7.31 4.26
N ALA A 105 1.25 8.52 4.29
CA ALA A 105 0.55 9.72 4.75
C ALA A 105 -0.71 10.06 3.94
N PHE A 106 -0.88 9.45 2.75
CA PHE A 106 -2.03 9.60 1.86
C PHE A 106 -2.74 8.26 1.61
N ALA A 107 -2.75 7.40 2.62
CA ALA A 107 -3.34 6.05 2.55
C ALA A 107 -2.77 5.22 1.38
N PHE A 108 -1.45 5.32 1.17
CA PHE A 108 -0.73 4.63 0.08
C PHE A 108 -1.21 5.01 -1.32
N SER A 109 -1.62 6.27 -1.50
CA SER A 109 -1.84 6.92 -2.80
C SER A 109 -0.70 7.91 -3.10
N ASP A 110 -0.74 8.57 -4.25
CA ASP A 110 0.14 9.68 -4.62
C ASP A 110 -0.63 11.00 -4.61
N THR A 111 0.05 12.09 -4.30
CA THR A 111 -0.49 13.45 -4.40
C THR A 111 -0.34 14.06 -5.81
N ALA A 112 0.51 13.46 -6.65
CA ALA A 112 0.70 13.89 -8.04
C ALA A 112 -0.37 13.29 -8.95
N GLN A 113 -0.77 14.03 -9.98
CA GLN A 113 -1.67 13.54 -11.03
C GLN A 113 -1.13 12.25 -11.66
N ARG A 114 0.15 12.25 -11.98
CA ARG A 114 0.94 11.11 -12.47
C ARG A 114 2.21 11.04 -11.66
N SER A 115 2.55 9.86 -11.17
CA SER A 115 3.75 9.68 -10.36
C SER A 115 5.02 9.93 -11.17
N VAL A 116 6.02 10.48 -10.50
CA VAL A 116 7.35 10.70 -11.10
C VAL A 116 8.18 9.44 -10.92
N GLY A 117 8.50 8.80 -12.02
CA GLY A 117 9.33 7.60 -12.06
C GLY A 117 10.80 7.91 -12.35
N LEU A 118 11.47 6.92 -12.93
CA LEU A 118 12.90 6.97 -13.27
C LEU A 118 13.23 8.18 -14.15
N ASN A 119 14.30 8.90 -13.79
CA ASN A 119 14.81 10.05 -14.57
C ASN A 119 13.75 11.15 -14.85
N GLY A 120 12.71 11.26 -14.01
CA GLY A 120 11.63 12.23 -14.17
C GLY A 120 10.56 11.84 -15.18
N GLY A 121 10.57 10.60 -15.65
CA GLY A 121 9.47 10.04 -16.45
C GLY A 121 8.15 10.05 -15.67
N LEU A 122 7.01 10.22 -16.34
CA LEU A 122 5.70 10.20 -15.70
C LEU A 122 4.97 8.89 -15.99
N THR A 123 4.37 8.29 -14.96
CA THR A 123 3.57 7.07 -15.09
C THR A 123 2.41 7.27 -16.08
N GLY A 124 1.95 6.18 -16.67
CA GLY A 124 0.85 6.22 -17.65
C GLY A 124 -0.50 6.56 -17.04
N ARG A 125 -0.70 6.31 -15.75
CA ARG A 125 -1.93 6.53 -14.99
C ARG A 125 -1.63 6.96 -13.57
N HIS A 126 -2.61 7.52 -12.87
CA HIS A 126 -2.52 7.85 -11.45
C HIS A 126 -2.32 6.58 -10.59
N SER A 127 -1.52 6.69 -9.52
CA SER A 127 -1.27 5.58 -8.58
C SER A 127 -2.53 5.25 -7.79
N MET A 128 -2.93 3.96 -7.82
CA MET A 128 -4.06 3.47 -7.02
C MET A 128 -3.68 3.36 -5.55
N ARG A 129 -4.63 3.62 -4.65
CA ARG A 129 -4.50 3.34 -3.22
C ARG A 129 -4.34 1.84 -2.98
N LEU A 130 -3.50 1.46 -1.98
CA LEU A 130 -3.24 0.06 -1.67
C LEU A 130 -4.04 -0.46 -0.47
N VAL A 131 -4.78 0.41 0.23
CA VAL A 131 -5.55 0.05 1.43
C VAL A 131 -6.55 -1.05 1.12
N ASN A 132 -6.62 -2.07 1.97
CA ASN A 132 -7.55 -3.19 1.94
C ASN A 132 -7.56 -4.00 0.64
N ASN A 133 -6.49 -3.95 -0.14
CA ASN A 133 -6.41 -4.67 -1.42
C ASN A 133 -6.71 -6.17 -1.29
N ARG A 134 -6.39 -6.79 -0.14
CA ARG A 134 -6.68 -8.18 0.20
C ARG A 134 -8.18 -8.52 0.13
N PHE A 135 -9.06 -7.57 0.42
CA PHE A 135 -10.49 -7.79 0.60
C PHE A 135 -11.31 -7.43 -0.65
N ALA A 136 -10.64 -7.04 -1.74
CA ALA A 136 -11.27 -6.82 -3.02
C ALA A 136 -11.89 -8.11 -3.59
N VAL A 137 -13.02 -7.99 -4.27
CA VAL A 137 -13.65 -9.13 -4.97
C VAL A 137 -12.86 -9.49 -6.21
N GLU A 138 -12.42 -8.48 -6.95
CA GLU A 138 -11.61 -8.65 -8.15
C GLU A 138 -10.15 -8.87 -7.76
N GLN A 139 -9.58 -9.96 -8.22
CA GLN A 139 -8.18 -10.29 -7.97
C GLN A 139 -7.24 -9.61 -8.96
N LYS A 140 -7.73 -9.28 -10.17
CA LYS A 140 -6.91 -8.61 -11.17
C LYS A 140 -6.55 -7.20 -10.73
N MET A 141 -5.35 -6.77 -11.06
CA MET A 141 -4.76 -5.53 -10.58
C MET A 141 -4.52 -4.53 -11.72
N PHE A 142 -4.20 -3.29 -11.34
CA PHE A 142 -4.14 -2.09 -12.16
C PHE A 142 -5.53 -1.58 -12.61
N TRP A 143 -5.60 -0.37 -13.14
CA TRP A 143 -6.82 0.25 -13.66
C TRP A 143 -7.44 -0.53 -14.82
N ASP A 144 -6.62 -1.23 -15.59
CA ASP A 144 -6.97 -2.00 -16.78
C ASP A 144 -6.97 -3.52 -16.54
N GLU A 145 -6.81 -3.94 -15.28
CA GLU A 145 -6.88 -5.35 -14.87
C GLU A 145 -5.91 -6.27 -15.63
N ARG A 146 -4.75 -5.73 -16.09
CA ARG A 146 -3.77 -6.49 -16.88
C ARG A 146 -2.96 -7.50 -16.06
N ALA A 147 -2.79 -7.30 -14.75
CA ALA A 147 -2.17 -8.28 -13.87
C ALA A 147 -3.23 -9.24 -13.33
N ILE A 148 -2.90 -10.54 -13.29
CA ILE A 148 -3.85 -11.61 -12.92
C ILE A 148 -4.14 -11.66 -11.41
N ASP A 149 -3.19 -11.21 -10.61
CA ASP A 149 -3.29 -11.11 -9.15
C ASP A 149 -2.26 -10.10 -8.61
N LEU A 150 -2.16 -10.00 -7.28
CA LEU A 150 -1.23 -9.08 -6.63
C LEU A 150 0.23 -9.53 -6.78
N GLU A 151 0.52 -10.83 -6.75
CA GLU A 151 1.90 -11.34 -6.87
C GLU A 151 2.48 -11.04 -8.26
N ASP A 152 1.67 -11.18 -9.31
CA ASP A 152 2.01 -10.73 -10.66
C ASP A 152 2.17 -9.21 -10.74
N GLN A 153 1.31 -8.45 -10.04
CA GLN A 153 1.33 -6.98 -10.09
C GLN A 153 2.57 -6.38 -9.45
N VAL A 154 2.96 -6.81 -8.22
CA VAL A 154 3.98 -6.12 -7.42
C VAL A 154 5.38 -6.12 -8.03
N VAL A 155 5.65 -7.02 -8.98
CA VAL A 155 6.93 -7.11 -9.69
C VAL A 155 6.94 -6.38 -11.04
N GLN A 156 5.78 -5.95 -11.56
CA GLN A 156 5.70 -5.27 -12.86
C GLN A 156 6.28 -3.85 -12.82
N PRO A 157 6.04 -2.99 -11.79
CA PRO A 157 6.65 -1.68 -11.69
C PRO A 157 8.19 -1.72 -11.67
N ILE A 158 8.78 -2.77 -11.08
CA ILE A 158 10.24 -2.99 -11.08
C ILE A 158 10.76 -3.13 -12.50
N GLN A 159 10.01 -3.81 -13.36
CA GLN A 159 10.36 -4.09 -14.75
C GLN A 159 9.85 -3.03 -15.74
N ASP A 160 9.10 -2.04 -15.26
CA ASP A 160 8.63 -0.95 -16.10
C ASP A 160 9.76 0.04 -16.43
N HIS A 161 9.83 0.44 -17.71
CA HIS A 161 10.86 1.32 -18.23
C HIS A 161 10.84 2.72 -17.61
N ILE A 162 9.66 3.23 -17.27
CA ILE A 162 9.45 4.57 -16.73
C ILE A 162 9.50 4.56 -15.21
N GLU A 163 8.96 3.50 -14.56
CA GLU A 163 8.81 3.49 -13.11
C GLU A 163 10.14 3.19 -12.41
N MET A 164 10.70 1.97 -12.54
CA MET A 164 11.91 1.57 -11.80
C MET A 164 13.09 1.12 -12.69
N GLY A 165 12.86 0.84 -13.98
CA GLY A 165 13.89 0.80 -15.00
C GLY A 165 14.58 -0.55 -15.26
N TYR A 166 14.07 -1.69 -14.75
CA TYR A 166 14.64 -3.00 -15.05
C TYR A 166 13.95 -3.72 -16.20
N SER A 167 13.63 -2.98 -17.25
CA SER A 167 12.89 -3.50 -18.41
C SER A 167 13.68 -4.47 -19.30
N GLY A 168 15.02 -4.46 -19.21
CA GLY A 168 15.89 -5.21 -20.13
C GLY A 168 15.87 -4.71 -21.57
N THR A 169 15.27 -3.55 -21.82
CA THR A 169 15.09 -2.96 -23.17
C THR A 169 15.63 -1.53 -23.22
N ASN A 170 15.86 -1.02 -24.44
CA ASN A 170 16.28 0.35 -24.67
C ASN A 170 17.51 0.80 -23.86
N GLY A 171 18.43 -0.12 -23.60
CA GLY A 171 19.67 0.15 -22.85
C GLY A 171 19.52 0.13 -21.34
N GLN A 172 18.34 -0.20 -20.82
CA GLN A 172 18.14 -0.42 -19.39
C GLN A 172 18.53 -1.85 -18.99
N PRO A 173 19.00 -2.04 -17.72
CA PRO A 173 19.30 -3.35 -17.19
C PRO A 173 18.07 -4.24 -17.13
N GLY A 174 18.29 -5.54 -17.09
CA GLY A 174 17.23 -6.51 -16.80
C GLY A 174 17.14 -6.82 -15.30
N VAL A 175 16.06 -7.47 -14.88
CA VAL A 175 15.81 -7.82 -13.48
C VAL A 175 16.92 -8.67 -12.84
N GLY A 176 17.68 -9.42 -13.62
CA GLY A 176 18.85 -10.19 -13.13
C GLY A 176 19.94 -9.29 -12.50
N GLU A 177 20.10 -8.08 -12.99
CA GLU A 177 21.07 -7.09 -12.44
C GLU A 177 20.55 -6.53 -11.11
N LEU A 178 19.23 -6.31 -10.96
CA LEU A 178 18.65 -5.97 -9.66
C LEU A 178 18.88 -7.10 -8.66
N VAL A 179 18.57 -8.34 -9.02
CA VAL A 179 18.75 -9.51 -8.14
C VAL A 179 20.22 -9.59 -7.68
N ALA A 180 21.18 -9.43 -8.61
CA ALA A 180 22.61 -9.44 -8.27
C ALA A 180 22.98 -8.26 -7.35
N ARG A 181 22.40 -7.07 -7.56
CA ARG A 181 22.60 -5.89 -6.68
C ARG A 181 22.14 -6.18 -5.27
N LEU A 182 20.89 -6.64 -5.09
CA LEU A 182 20.34 -6.92 -3.77
C LEU A 182 21.08 -8.08 -3.09
N GLN A 183 21.47 -9.13 -3.82
CA GLN A 183 22.29 -10.23 -3.30
C GLN A 183 23.63 -9.77 -2.71
N ASN A 184 24.20 -8.68 -3.21
CA ASN A 184 25.44 -8.11 -2.71
C ASN A 184 25.27 -7.23 -1.45
N LEU A 185 24.06 -6.83 -1.10
CA LEU A 185 23.77 -6.09 0.11
C LEU A 185 23.65 -7.04 1.31
N ALA A 186 24.47 -6.83 2.34
CA ALA A 186 24.56 -7.74 3.47
C ALA A 186 23.23 -7.89 4.23
N TYR A 187 22.52 -6.78 4.42
CA TYR A 187 21.20 -6.80 5.10
C TYR A 187 20.14 -7.60 4.32
N TYR A 188 20.17 -7.64 2.99
CA TYR A 188 19.26 -8.50 2.25
C TYR A 188 19.62 -9.98 2.43
N ARG A 189 20.90 -10.34 2.42
CA ARG A 189 21.27 -11.74 2.69
C ARG A 189 20.80 -12.21 4.07
N GLU A 190 20.93 -11.36 5.09
CA GLU A 190 20.43 -11.67 6.43
C GLU A 190 18.90 -11.77 6.46
N LEU A 191 18.18 -10.81 5.86
CA LEU A 191 16.71 -10.80 5.81
C LEU A 191 16.16 -12.00 5.03
N PHE A 192 16.70 -12.31 3.85
CA PHE A 192 16.26 -13.49 3.08
C PHE A 192 16.54 -14.78 3.84
N ALA A 193 17.73 -14.93 4.44
CA ALA A 193 18.04 -16.11 5.27
C ALA A 193 17.09 -16.23 6.47
N TRP A 194 16.71 -15.14 7.09
CA TRP A 194 15.76 -15.13 8.21
C TRP A 194 14.33 -15.51 7.80
N VAL A 195 13.89 -15.07 6.63
CA VAL A 195 12.54 -15.39 6.09
C VAL A 195 12.48 -16.83 5.56
N TYR A 196 13.56 -17.30 4.90
CA TYR A 196 13.58 -18.57 4.16
C TYR A 196 14.50 -19.62 4.81
N ASP A 197 14.48 -19.74 6.15
CA ASP A 197 15.12 -20.80 6.95
C ASP A 197 16.60 -21.04 6.59
N GLY A 198 17.37 -19.96 6.43
CA GLY A 198 18.80 -19.97 6.12
C GLY A 198 19.14 -19.80 4.64
N ASP A 199 18.17 -19.83 3.73
CA ASP A 199 18.39 -19.56 2.31
C ASP A 199 18.46 -18.05 2.03
N SER A 200 19.66 -17.52 1.91
CA SER A 200 19.93 -16.11 1.62
C SER A 200 19.79 -15.72 0.15
N THR A 201 19.35 -16.63 -0.73
CA THR A 201 19.27 -16.37 -2.17
C THR A 201 18.14 -15.40 -2.49
N VAL A 202 18.48 -14.28 -3.12
CA VAL A 202 17.51 -13.31 -3.65
C VAL A 202 17.00 -13.78 -5.00
N THR A 203 15.68 -13.79 -5.18
CA THR A 203 15.04 -14.05 -6.48
C THR A 203 13.84 -13.12 -6.66
N LEU A 204 13.44 -12.86 -7.91
CA LEU A 204 12.26 -12.04 -8.21
C LEU A 204 10.98 -12.67 -7.60
N GLY A 205 10.84 -13.99 -7.63
CA GLY A 205 9.70 -14.69 -7.03
C GLY A 205 9.62 -14.45 -5.52
N LYS A 206 10.71 -14.64 -4.77
CA LYS A 206 10.74 -14.36 -3.33
C LYS A 206 10.47 -12.88 -3.01
N MET A 207 10.95 -11.95 -3.85
CA MET A 207 10.60 -10.53 -3.73
C MET A 207 9.09 -10.31 -3.94
N GLY A 208 8.51 -10.94 -4.96
CA GLY A 208 7.07 -10.91 -5.23
C GLY A 208 6.25 -11.42 -4.04
N GLU A 209 6.55 -12.62 -3.53
CA GLU A 209 5.89 -13.19 -2.35
C GLU A 209 5.90 -12.24 -1.14
N THR A 210 7.06 -11.65 -0.84
CA THR A 210 7.21 -10.80 0.37
C THR A 210 6.55 -9.43 0.19
N LEU A 211 6.64 -8.82 -0.99
CA LEU A 211 5.91 -7.60 -1.33
C LEU A 211 4.39 -7.84 -1.28
N THR A 212 3.92 -8.99 -1.77
CA THR A 212 2.50 -9.38 -1.72
C THR A 212 2.00 -9.49 -0.27
N ASP A 213 2.76 -10.11 0.62
CA ASP A 213 2.39 -10.18 2.04
C ASP A 213 2.36 -8.78 2.68
N PHE A 214 3.33 -7.93 2.40
CA PHE A 214 3.34 -6.55 2.91
C PHE A 214 2.14 -5.74 2.40
N VAL A 215 1.88 -5.72 1.08
CA VAL A 215 0.77 -4.95 0.51
C VAL A 215 -0.58 -5.47 1.00
N ASN A 216 -0.76 -6.79 1.12
CA ASN A 216 -1.98 -7.38 1.67
C ASN A 216 -2.16 -7.12 3.17
N SER A 217 -1.12 -6.69 3.89
CA SER A 217 -1.23 -6.32 5.30
C SER A 217 -1.72 -4.90 5.53
N ILE A 218 -1.76 -4.05 4.49
CA ILE A 218 -2.18 -2.65 4.61
C ILE A 218 -3.70 -2.58 4.77
N GLU A 219 -4.16 -2.34 5.98
CA GLU A 219 -5.58 -2.42 6.38
C GLU A 219 -6.09 -1.11 6.97
N SER A 220 -7.37 -0.80 6.74
CA SER A 220 -8.11 0.31 7.34
C SER A 220 -9.52 -0.14 7.68
N PHE A 221 -9.77 -0.40 8.98
CA PHE A 221 -11.03 -0.90 9.53
C PHE A 221 -11.51 -0.10 10.73
N ASP A 222 -10.94 1.07 10.97
CA ASP A 222 -11.23 1.94 12.10
C ASP A 222 -11.97 3.23 11.70
N ALA A 223 -12.65 3.18 10.55
CA ALA A 223 -13.47 4.28 10.06
C ALA A 223 -14.80 4.38 10.84
N LYS A 224 -15.39 5.58 10.84
CA LYS A 224 -16.72 5.82 11.43
C LYS A 224 -17.79 4.86 10.87
N PHE A 225 -17.66 4.47 9.60
CA PHE A 225 -18.52 3.46 8.97
C PHE A 225 -18.40 2.10 9.66
N ASP A 226 -17.20 1.67 10.01
CA ASP A 226 -16.95 0.36 10.63
C ASP A 226 -17.59 0.26 12.01
N ASP A 227 -17.48 1.31 12.82
CA ASP A 227 -18.18 1.43 14.10
C ASP A 227 -19.68 1.35 13.92
N GLY A 228 -20.22 2.06 12.92
CA GLY A 228 -21.64 2.07 12.61
C GLY A 228 -22.14 0.71 12.17
N TYR A 229 -21.42 0.02 11.30
CA TYR A 229 -21.82 -1.27 10.74
C TYR A 229 -21.72 -2.41 11.76
N THR A 230 -20.69 -2.40 12.61
CA THR A 230 -20.51 -3.39 13.67
C THR A 230 -21.69 -3.37 14.66
N ASN A 231 -22.30 -2.22 14.88
CA ASN A 231 -23.39 -2.02 15.83
C ASN A 231 -24.79 -2.11 15.22
N GLN A 232 -24.92 -2.49 13.94
CA GLN A 232 -26.20 -2.53 13.23
C GLN A 232 -26.42 -3.90 12.55
N ALA A 233 -27.66 -4.37 12.60
CA ALA A 233 -28.04 -5.67 12.02
C ALA A 233 -28.10 -5.67 10.49
N ALA A 234 -28.22 -4.49 9.85
CA ALA A 234 -28.38 -4.39 8.40
C ALA A 234 -27.77 -3.09 7.85
N LEU A 235 -26.98 -3.22 6.79
CA LEU A 235 -26.31 -2.11 6.10
C LEU A 235 -27.28 -0.99 5.65
N VAL A 236 -28.49 -1.36 5.21
CA VAL A 236 -29.48 -0.40 4.72
C VAL A 236 -30.14 0.45 5.80
N GLN A 237 -30.08 0.03 7.07
CA GLN A 237 -30.64 0.79 8.19
C GLN A 237 -29.79 2.00 8.53
N PRO A 238 -30.36 3.11 9.00
CA PRO A 238 -29.60 4.25 9.48
C PRO A 238 -28.64 3.84 10.60
N PHE A 239 -27.38 4.30 10.53
CA PHE A 239 -26.42 4.09 11.59
C PHE A 239 -26.60 5.16 12.69
N SER A 240 -26.62 4.74 13.95
CA SER A 240 -26.87 5.64 15.10
C SER A 240 -25.73 6.63 15.35
N ASN A 241 -24.50 6.28 14.94
CA ASN A 241 -23.34 7.16 15.02
C ASN A 241 -23.23 8.13 13.83
N PHE A 242 -24.10 8.00 12.80
CA PHE A 242 -24.13 8.89 11.65
C PHE A 242 -25.06 10.08 11.87
N SER A 243 -24.69 11.25 11.34
CA SER A 243 -25.58 12.39 11.21
C SER A 243 -26.73 12.06 10.22
N PRO A 244 -27.83 12.85 10.23
CA PRO A 244 -28.87 12.71 9.21
C PRO A 244 -28.37 12.82 7.79
N GLN A 245 -27.38 13.70 7.52
CA GLN A 245 -26.80 13.90 6.21
C GLN A 245 -25.94 12.71 5.78
N GLU A 246 -25.12 12.12 6.66
CA GLU A 246 -24.33 10.92 6.39
C GLU A 246 -25.24 9.71 6.12
N ASN A 247 -26.32 9.54 6.88
CA ASN A 247 -27.31 8.51 6.65
C ASN A 247 -28.06 8.70 5.31
N GLN A 248 -28.38 9.94 4.94
CA GLN A 248 -28.94 10.26 3.64
C GLN A 248 -27.96 9.88 2.52
N GLY A 249 -26.68 10.26 2.64
CA GLY A 249 -25.63 9.91 1.69
C GLY A 249 -25.47 8.39 1.54
N LYS A 250 -25.45 7.66 2.68
CA LYS A 250 -25.42 6.19 2.67
C LYS A 250 -26.61 5.60 1.93
N ALA A 251 -27.82 6.08 2.16
CA ALA A 251 -29.02 5.60 1.50
C ALA A 251 -28.97 5.87 -0.02
N LEU A 252 -28.52 7.06 -0.43
CA LEU A 252 -28.33 7.41 -1.85
C LEU A 252 -27.26 6.54 -2.52
N PHE A 253 -26.17 6.28 -1.83
CA PHE A 253 -25.06 5.45 -2.32
C PHE A 253 -25.50 4.00 -2.57
N LEU A 254 -26.25 3.43 -1.63
CA LEU A 254 -26.66 2.03 -1.67
C LEU A 254 -27.83 1.77 -2.62
N ALA A 255 -28.79 2.68 -2.70
CA ALA A 255 -29.99 2.47 -3.49
C ALA A 255 -29.74 2.72 -5.00
N PRO A 256 -30.21 1.83 -5.89
CA PRO A 256 -30.10 2.05 -7.32
C PRO A 256 -30.98 3.25 -7.75
N PRO A 257 -30.62 3.96 -8.82
CA PRO A 257 -31.46 4.97 -9.41
C PRO A 257 -32.64 4.32 -10.17
N ASN A 258 -33.81 4.92 -10.07
CA ASN A 258 -34.90 4.64 -10.99
C ASN A 258 -34.75 5.54 -12.22
N LEU A 259 -34.46 4.94 -13.37
CA LEU A 259 -34.18 5.68 -14.61
C LEU A 259 -35.36 5.51 -15.58
N ASP A 260 -35.70 6.57 -16.28
CA ASP A 260 -36.60 6.52 -17.44
C ASP A 260 -35.91 5.86 -18.65
N ILE A 261 -36.61 5.79 -19.78
CA ILE A 261 -36.11 5.19 -21.03
C ILE A 261 -34.92 5.94 -21.63
N ASN A 262 -34.76 7.22 -21.29
CA ASN A 262 -33.67 8.08 -21.78
C ASN A 262 -32.47 8.13 -20.85
N GLY A 263 -32.52 7.42 -19.69
CA GLY A 263 -31.47 7.43 -18.70
C GLY A 263 -31.56 8.55 -17.66
N LEU A 264 -32.67 9.31 -17.64
CA LEU A 264 -32.93 10.34 -16.64
C LEU A 264 -33.44 9.72 -15.34
N ARG A 265 -32.85 10.09 -14.20
CA ARG A 265 -33.32 9.66 -12.86
C ARG A 265 -34.67 10.29 -12.53
N ILE A 266 -35.66 9.44 -12.27
CA ILE A 266 -37.02 9.82 -11.84
C ILE A 266 -37.28 9.46 -10.37
N GLY A 267 -36.28 8.98 -9.65
CA GLY A 267 -36.33 8.59 -8.22
C GLY A 267 -35.23 7.60 -7.86
N GLY A 268 -35.30 7.04 -6.66
CA GLY A 268 -34.28 6.12 -6.14
C GLY A 268 -33.02 6.83 -5.67
N GLY A 269 -31.90 6.10 -5.57
CA GLY A 269 -30.60 6.60 -5.14
C GLY A 269 -29.69 7.03 -6.30
N ALA A 270 -28.38 7.03 -6.01
CA ALA A 270 -27.32 7.27 -6.97
C ALA A 270 -26.69 5.98 -7.53
N GLY A 271 -26.83 4.84 -6.81
CA GLY A 271 -26.41 3.51 -7.27
C GLY A 271 -24.91 3.25 -7.24
N CYS A 272 -24.14 4.03 -6.50
CA CYS A 272 -22.67 3.88 -6.43
C CYS A 272 -22.23 2.49 -5.97
N ALA A 273 -23.02 1.85 -5.07
CA ALA A 273 -22.74 0.50 -4.57
C ALA A 273 -22.80 -0.60 -5.64
N ALA A 274 -23.31 -0.31 -6.84
CA ALA A 274 -23.31 -1.26 -7.95
C ALA A 274 -21.89 -1.51 -8.51
N CYS A 275 -20.99 -0.54 -8.37
CA CYS A 275 -19.58 -0.65 -8.74
C CYS A 275 -18.67 -0.68 -7.49
N HIS A 276 -18.99 0.09 -6.46
CA HIS A 276 -18.24 0.16 -5.19
C HIS A 276 -18.96 -0.63 -4.11
N GLN A 277 -18.75 -1.95 -4.10
CA GLN A 277 -19.50 -2.87 -3.26
C GLN A 277 -19.09 -2.82 -1.79
N PRO A 278 -20.03 -2.55 -0.84
CA PRO A 278 -19.73 -2.64 0.58
C PRO A 278 -19.44 -4.11 1.01
N PRO A 279 -18.66 -4.32 2.08
CA PRO A 279 -18.11 -3.33 3.02
C PRO A 279 -16.80 -2.70 2.59
N GLU A 280 -16.15 -3.20 1.53
CA GLU A 280 -14.86 -2.68 1.06
C GLU A 280 -15.04 -1.46 0.15
N PHE A 281 -16.19 -1.31 -0.47
CA PHE A 281 -16.44 -0.25 -1.45
C PHE A 281 -15.51 -0.31 -2.66
N ASP A 282 -15.07 -1.52 -2.99
CA ASP A 282 -14.22 -1.84 -4.11
C ASP A 282 -15.03 -2.46 -5.27
N ILE A 283 -14.32 -2.86 -6.30
CA ILE A 283 -14.85 -3.24 -7.60
C ILE A 283 -15.88 -4.37 -7.58
N ASP A 284 -16.88 -4.23 -8.45
CA ASP A 284 -17.59 -5.37 -9.04
C ASP A 284 -16.74 -5.92 -10.22
N PRO A 285 -16.36 -7.21 -10.22
CA PRO A 285 -15.54 -7.82 -11.28
C PRO A 285 -16.09 -7.69 -12.70
N ASN A 286 -17.35 -7.34 -12.86
CA ASN A 286 -17.98 -7.13 -14.16
C ASN A 286 -18.10 -5.65 -14.54
N SER A 287 -17.35 -4.76 -13.90
CA SER A 287 -17.37 -3.34 -14.24
C SER A 287 -16.78 -3.11 -15.62
N GLY A 288 -17.44 -2.22 -16.40
CA GLY A 288 -16.92 -1.69 -17.63
C GLY A 288 -16.18 -0.36 -17.43
N ASN A 289 -15.86 0.31 -18.53
CA ASN A 289 -15.27 1.65 -18.49
C ASN A 289 -16.21 2.64 -17.78
N ASN A 290 -15.65 3.58 -17.02
CA ASN A 290 -16.41 4.51 -16.20
C ASN A 290 -16.77 5.84 -16.90
N GLY A 291 -16.46 5.98 -18.20
CA GLY A 291 -16.74 7.19 -18.98
C GLY A 291 -15.69 8.30 -18.84
N VAL A 292 -14.57 8.06 -18.15
CA VAL A 292 -13.37 8.89 -18.26
C VAL A 292 -12.53 8.29 -19.38
N ASP A 293 -12.54 8.91 -20.55
CA ASP A 293 -12.24 8.23 -21.82
C ASP A 293 -10.90 8.66 -22.44
N HIS A 294 -10.00 9.28 -21.69
CA HIS A 294 -8.75 9.79 -22.25
C HIS A 294 -7.51 9.33 -21.49
N VAL A 295 -6.38 9.37 -22.19
CA VAL A 295 -5.06 9.07 -21.62
C VAL A 295 -4.65 10.18 -20.66
N ALA A 296 -4.15 9.82 -19.50
CA ALA A 296 -3.65 10.77 -18.49
C ALA A 296 -2.65 11.76 -19.08
N GLY A 297 -2.94 13.04 -18.96
CA GLY A 297 -2.12 14.13 -19.52
C GLY A 297 -2.18 14.31 -21.04
N VAL A 298 -3.03 13.52 -21.76
CA VAL A 298 -3.22 13.64 -23.21
C VAL A 298 -4.72 13.58 -23.54
N PRO A 299 -5.49 14.65 -23.25
CA PRO A 299 -6.95 14.63 -23.36
C PRO A 299 -7.50 14.33 -24.76
N THR A 300 -6.67 14.43 -25.80
CA THR A 300 -7.06 14.15 -27.19
C THR A 300 -6.85 12.69 -27.61
N SER A 301 -6.25 11.86 -26.76
CA SER A 301 -6.03 10.43 -26.98
C SER A 301 -7.00 9.60 -26.16
N ALA A 302 -7.78 8.74 -26.81
CA ALA A 302 -8.74 7.89 -26.13
C ALA A 302 -8.06 6.78 -25.31
N ASP A 303 -8.58 6.52 -24.08
CA ASP A 303 -8.29 5.35 -23.26
C ASP A 303 -9.60 4.79 -22.69
N PHE A 304 -10.09 3.73 -23.28
CA PHE A 304 -11.31 3.04 -22.83
C PHE A 304 -11.03 1.84 -21.91
N THR A 305 -9.76 1.55 -21.60
CA THR A 305 -9.36 0.28 -20.94
C THR A 305 -9.44 0.32 -19.40
N ASN A 306 -9.78 1.46 -18.79
CA ASN A 306 -9.93 1.60 -17.36
C ASN A 306 -11.27 1.02 -16.89
N THR A 307 -11.26 -0.16 -16.34
CA THR A 307 -12.45 -0.90 -15.91
C THR A 307 -12.51 -1.13 -14.40
N ARG A 308 -11.39 -1.01 -13.68
CA ARG A 308 -11.36 -1.21 -12.24
C ARG A 308 -11.89 -0.01 -11.46
N SER A 309 -12.86 -0.27 -10.56
CA SER A 309 -13.35 0.69 -9.56
C SER A 309 -12.55 0.51 -8.26
N PRO A 310 -11.64 1.41 -7.89
CA PRO A 310 -10.85 1.26 -6.67
C PRO A 310 -11.71 1.40 -5.41
N SER A 311 -11.21 0.88 -4.28
CA SER A 311 -11.83 1.10 -2.98
C SER A 311 -12.01 2.61 -2.70
N LEU A 312 -13.17 2.95 -2.16
CA LEU A 312 -13.44 4.31 -1.68
C LEU A 312 -13.00 4.54 -0.23
N ARG A 313 -12.49 3.49 0.44
CA ARG A 313 -11.92 3.68 1.77
C ARG A 313 -10.71 4.61 1.67
N ASP A 314 -10.65 5.55 2.61
CA ASP A 314 -9.58 6.55 2.68
C ASP A 314 -9.37 7.35 1.37
N VAL A 315 -10.39 7.46 0.50
CA VAL A 315 -10.32 8.36 -0.66
C VAL A 315 -10.26 9.81 -0.21
N ILE A 316 -10.94 10.13 0.88
CA ILE A 316 -10.85 11.41 1.58
C ILE A 316 -10.03 11.18 2.86
N GLY A 317 -9.04 12.01 3.11
CA GLY A 317 -8.18 11.90 4.26
C GLY A 317 -8.77 12.47 5.55
N PRO A 318 -8.09 12.27 6.71
CA PRO A 318 -8.54 12.77 8.01
C PRO A 318 -8.70 14.31 8.08
N ASN A 319 -8.02 15.03 7.19
CA ASN A 319 -8.14 16.48 7.04
C ASN A 319 -9.39 16.93 6.25
N GLY A 320 -10.20 15.98 5.78
CA GLY A 320 -11.39 16.22 4.98
C GLY A 320 -11.14 16.52 3.50
N GLN A 321 -9.88 16.42 3.04
CA GLN A 321 -9.49 16.60 1.64
C GLN A 321 -9.18 15.25 0.99
N PRO A 322 -9.29 15.10 -0.33
CA PRO A 322 -8.83 13.89 -1.03
C PRO A 322 -7.38 13.56 -0.73
N ASN A 323 -7.07 12.29 -0.55
CA ASN A 323 -5.71 11.78 -0.34
C ASN A 323 -4.85 11.78 -1.61
N GLY A 324 -5.34 12.34 -2.67
CA GLY A 324 -4.67 12.50 -3.95
C GLY A 324 -5.70 12.74 -5.05
N PRO A 325 -5.24 13.00 -6.27
CA PRO A 325 -6.11 13.04 -7.43
C PRO A 325 -6.87 11.72 -7.61
N MET A 326 -7.98 11.76 -8.32
CA MET A 326 -8.87 10.63 -8.51
C MET A 326 -9.02 10.30 -10.00
N MET A 327 -9.62 9.16 -10.29
CA MET A 327 -9.70 8.51 -11.59
C MET A 327 -8.31 8.07 -12.12
N HIS A 328 -8.28 7.25 -13.15
CA HIS A 328 -7.03 6.76 -13.73
C HIS A 328 -6.17 7.86 -14.35
N THR A 329 -6.81 8.97 -14.75
CA THR A 329 -6.11 10.13 -15.30
C THR A 329 -5.54 11.06 -14.25
N GLY A 330 -6.04 10.98 -13.00
CA GLY A 330 -5.68 11.92 -11.94
C GLY A 330 -6.18 13.36 -12.17
N ASP A 331 -7.17 13.57 -13.04
CA ASP A 331 -7.67 14.94 -13.37
C ASP A 331 -8.65 15.49 -12.32
N PHE A 332 -9.22 14.63 -11.49
CA PHE A 332 -10.24 14.98 -10.52
C PHE A 332 -9.57 15.23 -9.16
N ILE A 333 -9.39 16.50 -8.81
CA ILE A 333 -8.71 16.91 -7.56
C ILE A 333 -9.68 17.17 -6.40
N GLU A 334 -10.96 17.37 -6.69
CA GLU A 334 -12.02 17.56 -5.70
C GLU A 334 -13.02 16.40 -5.79
N PHE A 335 -13.46 15.86 -4.65
CA PHE A 335 -14.41 14.74 -4.66
C PHE A 335 -15.76 15.10 -5.27
N GLN A 336 -16.18 16.36 -5.18
CA GLN A 336 -17.40 16.86 -5.83
C GLN A 336 -17.35 16.69 -7.35
N THR A 337 -16.19 16.85 -7.99
CA THR A 337 -16.08 16.69 -9.46
C THR A 337 -16.28 15.22 -9.87
N VAL A 338 -15.93 14.25 -9.01
CA VAL A 338 -16.25 12.84 -9.23
C VAL A 338 -17.77 12.62 -9.18
N ILE A 339 -18.45 13.19 -8.19
CA ILE A 339 -19.91 13.10 -8.09
C ILE A 339 -20.56 13.78 -9.31
N GLU A 340 -20.06 14.91 -9.78
CA GLU A 340 -20.57 15.61 -10.94
C GLU A 340 -20.38 14.82 -12.24
N HIS A 341 -19.25 14.12 -12.41
CA HIS A 341 -19.04 13.20 -13.52
C HIS A 341 -20.13 12.12 -13.59
N TYR A 342 -20.43 11.48 -12.46
CA TYR A 342 -21.47 10.46 -12.41
C TYR A 342 -22.90 11.05 -12.39
N ASN A 343 -23.04 12.33 -12.07
CA ASN A 343 -24.34 13.01 -12.10
C ASN A 343 -24.86 13.20 -13.55
N GLU A 344 -23.95 13.33 -14.51
CA GLU A 344 -24.27 13.32 -15.94
C GLU A 344 -23.11 12.67 -16.72
N VAL A 345 -23.27 11.40 -17.07
CA VAL A 345 -22.27 10.66 -17.84
C VAL A 345 -22.44 10.98 -19.33
N ILE A 346 -21.39 11.55 -19.94
CA ILE A 346 -21.35 11.86 -21.37
C ILE A 346 -20.37 10.88 -22.03
N PRO A 347 -20.87 9.78 -22.62
CA PRO A 347 -20.00 8.78 -23.22
C PRO A 347 -19.38 9.27 -24.53
N ASP A 348 -18.11 8.91 -24.78
CA ASP A 348 -17.53 8.99 -26.12
C ASP A 348 -18.29 8.04 -27.05
N VAL A 349 -18.55 8.48 -28.26
CA VAL A 349 -19.31 7.72 -29.29
C VAL A 349 -18.61 6.40 -29.67
N ASN A 350 -17.30 6.30 -29.46
CA ASN A 350 -16.48 5.13 -29.75
C ASN A 350 -16.29 4.22 -28.53
N ASN A 351 -16.76 4.60 -27.34
CA ASN A 351 -16.65 3.81 -26.13
C ASN A 351 -17.73 2.72 -26.08
N ASN A 352 -17.44 1.58 -26.68
CA ASN A 352 -18.33 0.40 -26.71
C ASN A 352 -18.30 -0.41 -25.42
N ILE A 353 -17.35 -0.17 -24.51
CA ILE A 353 -17.19 -0.88 -23.24
C ILE A 353 -17.59 -0.02 -22.04
N LEU A 354 -18.26 1.13 -22.26
CA LEU A 354 -18.86 1.88 -21.16
C LEU A 354 -19.77 0.96 -20.33
N ASP A 355 -19.63 1.03 -19.04
CA ASP A 355 -20.40 0.20 -18.11
C ASP A 355 -21.92 0.33 -18.35
N LEU A 356 -22.61 -0.82 -18.38
CA LEU A 356 -24.05 -0.87 -18.63
C LEU A 356 -24.88 -0.15 -17.57
N ARG A 357 -24.34 0.02 -16.37
CA ARG A 357 -24.98 0.77 -15.28
C ARG A 357 -24.93 2.28 -15.50
N LEU A 358 -24.02 2.75 -16.36
CA LEU A 358 -23.81 4.16 -16.67
C LEU A 358 -24.52 4.60 -17.98
N ARG A 359 -25.31 3.73 -18.61
CA ARG A 359 -26.01 4.05 -19.86
C ARG A 359 -27.40 3.45 -19.97
N ARG A 360 -28.24 4.06 -20.83
CA ARG A 360 -29.49 3.50 -21.34
C ARG A 360 -29.47 3.63 -22.87
N GLY A 361 -29.41 2.49 -23.55
CA GLY A 361 -29.12 2.47 -24.99
C GLY A 361 -27.78 3.15 -25.28
N ASN A 362 -27.81 4.19 -26.10
CA ASN A 362 -26.61 4.99 -26.45
C ASN A 362 -26.44 6.24 -25.56
N ASN A 363 -27.36 6.51 -24.66
CA ASN A 363 -27.32 7.70 -23.80
C ASN A 363 -26.62 7.35 -22.46
N GLY A 364 -25.73 8.21 -21.98
CA GLY A 364 -25.25 8.17 -20.59
C GLY A 364 -26.38 8.49 -19.61
N ILE A 365 -26.26 8.02 -18.38
CA ILE A 365 -27.25 8.32 -17.33
C ILE A 365 -27.13 9.77 -16.89
N LYS A 366 -28.28 10.32 -16.43
CA LYS A 366 -28.39 11.63 -15.80
C LYS A 366 -29.09 11.48 -14.47
N LEU A 367 -28.36 11.64 -13.38
CA LEU A 367 -28.89 11.46 -12.03
C LEU A 367 -29.60 12.71 -11.51
N GLU A 368 -29.28 13.89 -12.03
CA GLU A 368 -29.83 15.19 -11.60
C GLU A 368 -29.87 15.34 -10.06
N LEU A 369 -28.77 14.96 -9.42
CA LEU A 369 -28.66 15.08 -7.97
C LEU A 369 -28.69 16.54 -7.54
N SER A 370 -29.58 16.86 -6.61
CA SER A 370 -29.61 18.17 -5.98
C SER A 370 -28.30 18.47 -5.24
N ALA A 371 -28.04 19.74 -4.95
CA ALA A 371 -26.86 20.13 -4.16
C ALA A 371 -26.81 19.43 -2.78
N ASN A 372 -27.99 19.24 -2.15
CA ASN A 372 -28.07 18.54 -0.87
C ASN A 372 -27.74 17.05 -1.00
N GLU A 373 -28.17 16.37 -2.06
CA GLU A 373 -27.86 14.96 -2.32
C GLU A 373 -26.36 14.76 -2.59
N ARG A 374 -25.74 15.65 -3.38
CA ARG A 374 -24.29 15.61 -3.63
C ARG A 374 -23.50 15.83 -2.35
N ALA A 375 -23.89 16.81 -1.53
CA ALA A 375 -23.26 17.05 -0.22
C ALA A 375 -23.46 15.86 0.75
N ALA A 376 -24.59 15.18 0.67
CA ALA A 376 -24.85 13.98 1.50
C ALA A 376 -23.97 12.79 1.06
N LEU A 377 -23.81 12.57 -0.25
CA LEU A 377 -22.91 11.54 -0.77
C LEU A 377 -21.46 11.77 -0.31
N GLU A 378 -20.95 13.00 -0.40
CA GLU A 378 -19.62 13.34 0.10
C GLU A 378 -19.51 13.13 1.61
N ALA A 379 -20.53 13.55 2.38
CA ALA A 379 -20.57 13.34 3.82
C ALA A 379 -20.50 11.85 4.17
N PHE A 380 -21.18 11.00 3.41
CA PHE A 380 -21.10 9.55 3.59
C PHE A 380 -19.70 9.02 3.28
N VAL A 381 -19.10 9.39 2.14
CA VAL A 381 -17.77 8.89 1.77
C VAL A 381 -16.71 9.32 2.78
N LYS A 382 -16.81 10.49 3.40
CA LYS A 382 -15.97 10.91 4.52
C LYS A 382 -16.05 9.98 5.73
N THR A 383 -17.13 9.22 5.91
CA THR A 383 -17.23 8.24 7.00
C THR A 383 -16.40 6.97 6.75
N LEU A 384 -15.84 6.79 5.55
CA LEU A 384 -14.99 5.66 5.16
C LEU A 384 -13.50 5.91 5.46
N THR A 385 -13.17 7.01 6.09
CA THR A 385 -11.81 7.42 6.44
C THR A 385 -11.42 6.82 7.77
N GLY A 386 -10.35 6.02 7.77
CA GLY A 386 -9.71 5.50 8.97
C GLY A 386 -8.72 6.49 9.60
N SER A 387 -8.02 6.05 10.62
CA SER A 387 -7.01 6.83 11.32
C SER A 387 -5.65 6.13 11.39
N THR A 388 -5.66 4.83 11.64
CA THR A 388 -4.46 4.04 11.95
C THR A 388 -3.54 3.89 10.74
N VAL A 389 -4.07 3.71 9.53
CA VAL A 389 -3.29 3.44 8.31
C VAL A 389 -2.26 4.52 8.00
N TYR A 390 -2.50 5.76 8.41
CA TYR A 390 -1.63 6.91 8.11
C TYR A 390 -0.33 6.95 8.92
N THR A 391 -0.29 6.30 10.08
CA THR A 391 0.79 6.49 11.07
C THR A 391 1.29 5.19 11.72
N ASP A 392 0.68 4.05 11.45
CA ASP A 392 1.09 2.78 12.04
C ASP A 392 2.52 2.42 11.60
N GLU A 393 3.39 2.17 12.58
CA GLU A 393 4.81 1.86 12.35
C GLU A 393 5.02 0.58 11.55
N ARG A 394 4.07 -0.37 11.60
CA ARG A 394 4.11 -1.61 10.80
C ARG A 394 4.22 -1.33 9.31
N TRP A 395 3.63 -0.23 8.86
CA TRP A 395 3.59 0.19 7.45
C TRP A 395 4.47 1.38 7.13
N SER A 396 5.14 1.97 8.12
CA SER A 396 6.01 3.13 7.94
C SER A 396 7.34 2.76 7.27
N SER A 397 7.99 3.75 6.63
CA SER A 397 9.33 3.56 6.08
C SER A 397 10.32 3.14 7.17
N PRO A 398 11.13 2.10 6.94
CA PRO A 398 12.21 1.73 7.86
C PRO A 398 13.50 2.55 7.65
N PHE A 399 13.56 3.42 6.61
CA PHE A 399 14.74 4.22 6.23
C PHE A 399 14.72 5.63 6.79
#